data_23a159507c9a0507d4a25142d8dfb901
#
_entry.id   23a159507c9a0507d4a25142d8dfb901
#
_cell.length_a   1.000
_cell.length_b   1.000
_cell.length_c   1.000
_cell.angle_alpha   90.00
_cell.angle_beta   90.00
_cell.angle_gamma   90.00
#
_symmetry.space_group_name_H-M   'P 1'
#
loop_
_entity.id
_entity.type
_entity.pdbx_description
1 polymer ?
#
loop_
_entity_poly.entity_id
_entity_poly.type
_entity_poly.pdbx_seq_one_letter_code
_entity_poly.pdbx_strand_id
1 'polypeptide(L)'
;MSRWKRSVPAILILLICSMPIVYYQLGSLVYTQAAASNLECSDHAPYNTPDNFTPHLWDEGLEEGIMEKNATIASDMEAYWFDQWDNATIDVPDEPITLAAWIMETNASQPWVILVHGIRSCKANHEVLIPAAMLHQADFNIILFDLRDHGNSTVEDGLVSAGQREYRDVLAVWSWLQEEKGVPAPSIGIMGISLGAGTTAIAFDQERDVEAVFLDSPFSSMDRIISEELEFAGFPTFLKDAAVFAGKIQSGDNLVKFEPLSGAENIGNRSMFITQSNDDYRIKIHHGLSICETAEENVKEGGFVECWFDHSSISHQDGDEPGVLSHVTLMMTQTETYRGHLVSFFENSLTQPAAVV
;
A
#
# COMPACT_ATOMS: atom_id res chain seq x y z
N MET A 1 -37.74 -15.21 52.46
CA MET A 1 -36.74 -14.32 51.82
C MET A 1 -36.39 -14.92 50.45
N SER A 2 -36.80 -14.19 49.42
CA SER A 2 -37.13 -14.71 48.11
C SER A 2 -35.96 -15.27 47.28
N ARG A 3 -36.27 -16.25 46.41
CA ARG A 3 -35.42 -16.77 45.31
C ARG A 3 -34.74 -15.65 44.49
N TRP A 4 -35.28 -14.45 44.51
CA TRP A 4 -34.77 -13.28 43.81
C TRP A 4 -33.41 -12.75 44.33
N LYS A 5 -33.13 -12.90 45.66
CA LYS A 5 -31.84 -12.47 46.23
C LYS A 5 -30.68 -13.40 45.90
N ARG A 6 -30.92 -14.62 45.40
CA ARG A 6 -29.89 -15.58 44.97
C ARG A 6 -29.66 -15.58 43.45
N SER A 7 -30.64 -15.10 42.67
CA SER A 7 -30.52 -15.02 41.21
C SER A 7 -29.71 -13.81 40.70
N VAL A 8 -29.74 -12.68 41.45
CA VAL A 8 -28.98 -11.47 41.05
C VAL A 8 -27.45 -11.71 40.99
N PRO A 9 -26.80 -12.30 42.00
CA PRO A 9 -25.38 -12.57 41.89
C PRO A 9 -25.02 -13.62 40.79
N ALA A 10 -25.90 -14.60 40.57
CA ALA A 10 -25.67 -15.57 39.49
C ALA A 10 -25.77 -14.94 38.08
N ILE A 11 -26.72 -14.04 37.88
CA ILE A 11 -26.88 -13.27 36.65
C ILE A 11 -25.65 -12.34 36.46
N LEU A 12 -25.19 -11.68 37.52
CA LEU A 12 -24.04 -10.79 37.48
C LEU A 12 -22.75 -11.57 37.10
N ILE A 13 -22.54 -12.75 37.67
CA ILE A 13 -21.44 -13.64 37.36
C ILE A 13 -21.53 -14.10 35.90
N LEU A 14 -22.70 -14.47 35.42
CA LEU A 14 -22.90 -14.87 34.04
C LEU A 14 -22.61 -13.73 33.06
N LEU A 15 -23.02 -12.51 33.36
CA LEU A 15 -22.72 -11.33 32.57
C LEU A 15 -21.21 -11.05 32.56
N ILE A 16 -20.55 -11.08 33.71
CA ILE A 16 -19.08 -10.88 33.79
C ILE A 16 -18.33 -11.95 33.02
N CYS A 17 -18.72 -13.21 33.12
CA CYS A 17 -18.09 -14.33 32.40
C CYS A 17 -18.34 -14.28 30.89
N SER A 18 -19.48 -13.69 30.45
CA SER A 18 -19.78 -13.55 29.02
C SER A 18 -19.07 -12.34 28.36
N MET A 19 -18.67 -11.32 29.13
CA MET A 19 -18.04 -10.11 28.59
C MET A 19 -16.82 -10.38 27.71
N PRO A 20 -15.84 -11.23 28.10
CA PRO A 20 -14.70 -11.55 27.25
C PRO A 20 -15.09 -12.21 25.93
N ILE A 21 -16.12 -13.05 25.96
CA ILE A 21 -16.64 -13.72 24.75
C ILE A 21 -17.28 -12.70 23.82
N VAL A 22 -18.13 -11.83 24.35
CA VAL A 22 -18.78 -10.75 23.59
C VAL A 22 -17.74 -9.80 23.02
N TYR A 23 -16.75 -9.41 23.83
CA TYR A 23 -15.64 -8.57 23.39
C TYR A 23 -14.88 -9.18 22.22
N TYR A 24 -14.50 -10.46 22.33
CA TYR A 24 -13.83 -11.18 21.25
C TYR A 24 -14.72 -11.29 20.01
N GLN A 25 -16.00 -11.61 20.14
CA GLN A 25 -16.92 -11.75 19.00
C GLN A 25 -17.12 -10.43 18.24
N LEU A 26 -17.24 -9.31 18.96
CA LEU A 26 -17.32 -7.99 18.36
C LEU A 26 -16.00 -7.62 17.66
N GLY A 27 -14.87 -7.86 18.32
CA GLY A 27 -13.55 -7.66 17.73
C GLY A 27 -13.32 -8.52 16.49
N SER A 28 -13.74 -9.79 16.54
CA SER A 28 -13.67 -10.74 15.42
C SER A 28 -14.47 -10.26 14.21
N LEU A 29 -15.72 -9.81 14.42
CA LEU A 29 -16.56 -9.27 13.35
C LEU A 29 -15.90 -8.07 12.68
N VAL A 30 -15.43 -7.12 13.48
CA VAL A 30 -14.78 -5.89 13.00
C VAL A 30 -13.48 -6.22 12.27
N TYR A 31 -12.64 -7.06 12.86
CA TYR A 31 -11.35 -7.46 12.25
C TYR A 31 -11.57 -8.14 10.90
N THR A 32 -12.42 -9.17 10.85
CA THR A 32 -12.68 -9.90 9.61
C THR A 32 -13.22 -8.99 8.51
N GLN A 33 -14.07 -8.02 8.85
CA GLN A 33 -14.62 -7.10 7.85
C GLN A 33 -13.61 -6.05 7.39
N ALA A 34 -12.82 -5.48 8.30
CA ALA A 34 -11.82 -4.48 7.98
C ALA A 34 -10.60 -5.06 7.25
N ALA A 35 -10.15 -6.24 7.68
CA ALA A 35 -8.97 -6.91 7.15
C ALA A 35 -9.25 -7.81 5.94
N ALA A 36 -10.51 -8.01 5.53
CA ALA A 36 -10.81 -8.82 4.36
C ALA A 36 -10.06 -8.31 3.13
N SER A 37 -9.25 -9.17 2.51
CA SER A 37 -8.63 -8.93 1.23
C SER A 37 -9.68 -9.09 0.11
N ASN A 38 -9.47 -8.48 -1.03
CA ASN A 38 -10.22 -8.79 -2.24
C ASN A 38 -9.39 -9.75 -3.09
N LEU A 39 -9.75 -11.04 -3.04
CA LEU A 39 -9.01 -12.08 -3.75
C LEU A 39 -9.07 -11.92 -5.27
N GLU A 40 -10.04 -11.19 -5.79
CA GLU A 40 -10.29 -11.06 -7.23
C GLU A 40 -9.72 -9.78 -7.84
N CYS A 41 -8.82 -9.07 -7.15
CA CYS A 41 -8.35 -7.77 -7.66
C CYS A 41 -9.55 -6.82 -7.87
N SER A 42 -9.59 -5.64 -7.37
CA SER A 42 -10.77 -4.74 -7.35
C SER A 42 -11.69 -4.90 -8.56
N ASP A 43 -12.97 -4.73 -8.41
CA ASP A 43 -14.02 -4.94 -9.45
C ASP A 43 -13.73 -4.26 -10.80
N HIS A 44 -12.79 -3.31 -10.82
CA HIS A 44 -12.41 -2.50 -11.98
C HIS A 44 -11.15 -3.00 -12.71
N ALA A 45 -10.34 -3.86 -12.10
CA ALA A 45 -9.06 -4.27 -12.65
C ALA A 45 -8.95 -5.74 -13.16
N PRO A 46 -9.99 -6.61 -13.07
CA PRO A 46 -9.80 -8.04 -13.38
C PRO A 46 -9.44 -8.32 -14.84
N TYR A 47 -9.60 -7.34 -15.73
CA TYR A 47 -9.31 -7.46 -17.17
C TYR A 47 -8.12 -6.63 -17.62
N ASN A 48 -7.50 -5.86 -16.72
CA ASN A 48 -6.34 -5.08 -17.07
C ASN A 48 -5.12 -5.98 -17.28
N THR A 49 -4.38 -5.65 -18.32
CA THR A 49 -3.06 -6.20 -18.61
C THR A 49 -2.10 -5.04 -18.85
N PRO A 50 -0.79 -5.23 -18.78
CA PRO A 50 0.15 -4.14 -19.02
C PRO A 50 -0.02 -3.43 -20.38
N ASP A 51 -0.48 -4.12 -21.40
CA ASP A 51 -0.74 -3.59 -22.75
C ASP A 51 -2.17 -3.09 -22.98
N ASN A 52 -3.04 -3.22 -21.99
CA ASN A 52 -4.41 -2.77 -22.09
C ASN A 52 -5.01 -2.57 -20.69
N PHE A 53 -4.87 -1.37 -20.13
CA PHE A 53 -5.51 -1.00 -18.88
C PHE A 53 -6.21 0.34 -18.99
N THR A 54 -7.28 0.48 -18.23
CA THR A 54 -8.06 1.72 -18.18
C THR A 54 -8.01 2.29 -16.77
N PRO A 55 -7.61 3.56 -16.61
CA PRO A 55 -7.75 4.24 -15.34
C PRO A 55 -9.23 4.28 -14.98
N HIS A 56 -9.51 4.00 -13.74
CA HIS A 56 -10.86 4.08 -13.22
C HIS A 56 -10.85 5.02 -12.02
N LEU A 57 -11.37 6.21 -12.20
CA LEU A 57 -11.71 7.06 -11.08
C LEU A 57 -13.00 6.51 -10.48
N TRP A 58 -13.00 6.24 -9.20
CA TRP A 58 -14.14 5.72 -8.43
C TRP A 58 -15.36 6.62 -8.62
N ASP A 59 -16.30 6.19 -9.44
CA ASP A 59 -17.35 7.07 -9.97
C ASP A 59 -18.78 6.54 -9.79
N GLU A 60 -19.02 5.63 -8.89
CA GLU A 60 -20.39 5.27 -8.55
C GLU A 60 -21.14 6.49 -8.02
N GLY A 61 -21.87 7.16 -8.88
CA GLY A 61 -22.72 8.31 -8.57
C GLY A 61 -22.15 9.69 -8.92
N LEU A 62 -21.07 9.76 -9.72
CA LEU A 62 -20.49 11.03 -10.15
C LEU A 62 -21.30 11.71 -11.25
N GLU A 63 -21.34 13.05 -11.20
CA GLU A 63 -21.99 13.89 -12.17
C GLU A 63 -21.35 13.82 -13.58
N GLU A 64 -22.12 14.13 -14.62
CA GLU A 64 -21.76 14.05 -16.04
C GLU A 64 -20.39 14.69 -16.38
N GLY A 65 -19.99 15.77 -15.70
CA GLY A 65 -18.69 16.44 -15.90
C GLY A 65 -17.47 15.65 -15.39
N ILE A 66 -17.63 14.73 -14.45
CA ILE A 66 -16.54 13.87 -13.98
C ILE A 66 -16.38 12.67 -14.91
N MET A 67 -17.45 12.16 -15.49
CA MET A 67 -17.37 11.14 -16.53
C MET A 67 -16.62 11.63 -17.78
N GLU A 68 -16.80 12.89 -18.17
CA GLU A 68 -16.04 13.51 -19.27
C GLU A 68 -14.53 13.64 -18.91
N LYS A 69 -14.23 14.00 -17.68
CA LYS A 69 -12.86 14.09 -17.14
C LYS A 69 -12.20 12.71 -17.07
N ASN A 70 -12.93 11.68 -16.66
CA ASN A 70 -12.50 10.29 -16.67
C ASN A 70 -12.18 9.80 -18.08
N ALA A 71 -13.03 10.10 -19.05
CA ALA A 71 -12.80 9.73 -20.43
C ALA A 71 -11.54 10.40 -21.01
N THR A 72 -11.27 11.66 -20.64
CA THR A 72 -10.05 12.36 -21.03
C THR A 72 -8.81 11.72 -20.40
N ILE A 73 -8.86 11.48 -19.09
CA ILE A 73 -7.76 10.80 -18.37
C ILE A 73 -7.52 9.40 -18.95
N ALA A 74 -8.58 8.64 -19.23
CA ALA A 74 -8.48 7.32 -19.83
C ALA A 74 -7.80 7.35 -21.21
N SER A 75 -8.15 8.33 -22.05
CA SER A 75 -7.53 8.52 -23.36
C SER A 75 -6.05 8.89 -23.26
N ASP A 76 -5.69 9.74 -22.31
CA ASP A 76 -4.31 10.16 -22.10
C ASP A 76 -3.45 8.99 -21.58
N MET A 77 -4.05 8.05 -20.84
CA MET A 77 -3.36 6.90 -20.26
C MET A 77 -3.05 5.78 -21.27
N GLU A 78 -3.65 5.74 -22.47
CA GLU A 78 -3.24 4.80 -23.53
C GLU A 78 -1.75 4.96 -23.86
N ALA A 79 -1.17 6.13 -23.69
CA ALA A 79 0.26 6.38 -23.88
C ALA A 79 1.16 5.65 -22.87
N TYR A 80 0.57 5.08 -21.81
CA TYR A 80 1.27 4.36 -20.75
C TYR A 80 1.15 2.83 -20.86
N TRP A 81 0.61 2.29 -21.95
CA TRP A 81 0.59 0.84 -22.16
C TRP A 81 1.98 0.29 -22.49
N PHE A 82 2.25 -0.93 -22.00
CA PHE A 82 3.50 -1.62 -22.23
C PHE A 82 3.43 -2.48 -23.50
N ASP A 83 4.51 -2.50 -24.27
CA ASP A 83 4.58 -3.36 -25.47
C ASP A 83 4.84 -4.83 -25.14
N GLN A 84 5.58 -5.09 -24.06
CA GLN A 84 6.01 -6.45 -23.68
C GLN A 84 6.15 -6.58 -22.16
N TRP A 85 5.82 -7.75 -21.64
CA TRP A 85 6.08 -8.17 -20.26
C TRP A 85 6.18 -9.68 -20.15
N ASP A 86 6.82 -10.17 -19.10
CA ASP A 86 6.91 -11.58 -18.74
C ASP A 86 6.21 -11.88 -17.43
N ASN A 87 5.67 -13.10 -17.29
CA ASN A 87 5.16 -13.58 -16.02
C ASN A 87 6.29 -14.22 -15.21
N ALA A 88 6.27 -13.99 -13.89
CA ALA A 88 7.15 -14.66 -12.95
C ALA A 88 6.38 -15.13 -11.70
N THR A 89 6.96 -16.10 -11.02
CA THR A 89 6.53 -16.56 -9.70
C THR A 89 7.71 -16.46 -8.75
N ILE A 90 7.46 -15.96 -7.54
CA ILE A 90 8.49 -15.69 -6.54
C ILE A 90 8.06 -16.34 -5.22
N ASP A 91 8.86 -17.25 -4.70
CA ASP A 91 8.59 -17.88 -3.44
C ASP A 91 9.08 -16.99 -2.28
N VAL A 92 8.25 -16.84 -1.25
CA VAL A 92 8.64 -16.14 -0.02
C VAL A 92 9.46 -17.09 0.84
N PRO A 93 10.70 -16.72 1.20
CA PRO A 93 11.58 -17.60 1.99
C PRO A 93 10.93 -18.05 3.30
N ASP A 94 11.08 -19.35 3.59
CA ASP A 94 10.59 -20.00 4.82
C ASP A 94 9.06 -19.99 5.03
N GLU A 95 8.29 -19.63 3.99
CA GLU A 95 6.82 -19.58 4.03
C GLU A 95 6.22 -20.32 2.81
N PRO A 96 5.04 -20.94 2.95
CA PRO A 96 4.36 -21.60 1.84
C PRO A 96 3.61 -20.58 0.95
N ILE A 97 4.25 -19.47 0.61
CA ILE A 97 3.71 -18.36 -0.15
C ILE A 97 4.47 -18.22 -1.46
N THR A 98 3.74 -18.21 -2.56
CA THR A 98 4.25 -17.91 -3.91
C THR A 98 3.53 -16.67 -4.44
N LEU A 99 4.31 -15.67 -4.84
CA LEU A 99 3.83 -14.40 -5.38
C LEU A 99 3.78 -14.46 -6.91
N ALA A 100 2.71 -13.93 -7.49
CA ALA A 100 2.57 -13.77 -8.93
C ALA A 100 3.04 -12.39 -9.36
N ALA A 101 3.96 -12.32 -10.31
CA ALA A 101 4.57 -11.07 -10.75
C ALA A 101 4.52 -10.88 -12.27
N TRP A 102 4.61 -9.62 -12.70
CA TRP A 102 4.90 -9.17 -14.04
C TRP A 102 6.24 -8.45 -14.09
N ILE A 103 7.02 -8.72 -15.11
CA ILE A 103 8.35 -8.15 -15.31
C ILE A 103 8.37 -7.40 -16.63
N MET A 104 8.79 -6.15 -16.62
CA MET A 104 9.04 -5.32 -17.79
C MET A 104 10.51 -4.90 -17.77
N GLU A 105 11.35 -5.67 -18.46
CA GLU A 105 12.79 -5.45 -18.50
C GLU A 105 13.16 -4.73 -19.80
N THR A 106 13.75 -3.54 -19.69
CA THR A 106 14.26 -2.75 -20.83
C THR A 106 15.67 -3.15 -21.17
N ASN A 107 16.55 -3.17 -20.15
CA ASN A 107 17.96 -3.43 -20.29
C ASN A 107 18.57 -3.87 -18.95
N ALA A 108 19.36 -4.92 -18.94
CA ALA A 108 20.02 -5.45 -17.75
C ALA A 108 20.95 -4.45 -17.03
N SER A 109 21.39 -3.37 -17.71
CA SER A 109 22.21 -2.31 -17.10
C SER A 109 21.42 -1.17 -16.46
N GLN A 110 20.10 -1.23 -16.50
CA GLN A 110 19.24 -0.21 -15.90
C GLN A 110 18.79 -0.61 -14.50
N PRO A 111 18.55 0.37 -13.60
CA PRO A 111 18.01 0.10 -12.25
C PRO A 111 16.61 -0.53 -12.32
N TRP A 112 16.25 -1.19 -11.24
CA TRP A 112 14.94 -1.81 -11.07
C TRP A 112 14.10 -1.05 -10.06
N VAL A 113 12.80 -0.99 -10.33
CA VAL A 113 11.83 -0.49 -9.35
C VAL A 113 10.75 -1.55 -9.13
N ILE A 114 10.55 -1.89 -7.87
CA ILE A 114 9.48 -2.78 -7.39
C ILE A 114 8.27 -1.91 -7.07
N LEU A 115 7.08 -2.25 -7.59
CA LEU A 115 5.86 -1.56 -7.24
C LEU A 115 4.94 -2.44 -6.40
N VAL A 116 4.43 -1.87 -5.30
CA VAL A 116 3.61 -2.53 -4.28
C VAL A 116 2.24 -1.89 -4.23
N HIS A 117 1.21 -2.66 -4.56
CA HIS A 117 -0.18 -2.19 -4.66
C HIS A 117 -0.84 -1.94 -3.30
N GLY A 118 -1.98 -1.23 -3.31
CA GLY A 118 -2.81 -0.94 -2.15
C GLY A 118 -3.69 -2.11 -1.67
N ILE A 119 -4.45 -1.87 -0.61
CA ILE A 119 -5.44 -2.83 -0.08
C ILE A 119 -6.54 -3.11 -1.11
N ARG A 120 -6.99 -4.35 -1.19
CA ARG A 120 -8.05 -4.80 -2.13
C ARG A 120 -7.75 -4.44 -3.58
N SER A 121 -6.49 -4.33 -3.91
CA SER A 121 -5.94 -4.04 -5.22
C SER A 121 -5.07 -5.23 -5.70
N CYS A 122 -4.36 -5.07 -6.79
CA CYS A 122 -3.43 -6.07 -7.33
C CYS A 122 -2.48 -5.44 -8.34
N LYS A 123 -1.51 -6.19 -8.85
CA LYS A 123 -0.58 -5.74 -9.91
C LYS A 123 -1.26 -5.26 -11.19
N ALA A 124 -2.52 -5.64 -11.44
CA ALA A 124 -3.29 -5.22 -12.61
C ALA A 124 -4.07 -3.90 -12.38
N ASN A 125 -4.00 -3.31 -11.20
CA ASN A 125 -4.68 -2.03 -10.96
C ASN A 125 -3.93 -0.89 -11.66
N HIS A 126 -4.69 0.02 -12.29
CA HIS A 126 -4.14 1.20 -12.97
C HIS A 126 -3.27 2.06 -12.05
N GLU A 127 -3.58 2.12 -10.75
CA GLU A 127 -2.78 2.86 -9.75
C GLU A 127 -1.33 2.34 -9.65
N VAL A 128 -1.10 1.09 -10.02
CA VAL A 128 0.24 0.48 -10.07
C VAL A 128 0.81 0.54 -11.48
N LEU A 129 -0.02 0.31 -12.51
CA LEU A 129 0.40 0.27 -13.90
C LEU A 129 0.83 1.64 -14.44
N ILE A 130 0.15 2.72 -14.04
CA ILE A 130 0.50 4.09 -14.48
C ILE A 130 1.92 4.48 -14.04
N PRO A 131 2.27 4.47 -12.74
CA PRO A 131 3.62 4.84 -12.31
C PRO A 131 4.68 3.83 -12.80
N ALA A 132 4.32 2.56 -12.94
CA ALA A 132 5.19 1.56 -13.56
C ALA A 132 5.56 1.95 -14.99
N ALA A 133 4.58 2.36 -15.80
CA ALA A 133 4.79 2.79 -17.16
C ALA A 133 5.58 4.10 -17.26
N MET A 134 5.34 5.06 -16.35
CA MET A 134 6.12 6.30 -16.26
C MET A 134 7.61 6.01 -16.06
N LEU A 135 7.93 5.08 -15.17
CA LEU A 135 9.30 4.65 -14.90
C LEU A 135 9.90 3.85 -16.07
N HIS A 136 9.11 2.93 -16.65
CA HIS A 136 9.55 2.13 -17.80
C HIS A 136 9.90 3.00 -19.01
N GLN A 137 9.11 4.04 -19.30
CA GLN A 137 9.39 5.04 -20.34
C GLN A 137 10.62 5.92 -20.05
N ALA A 138 11.09 5.92 -18.81
CA ALA A 138 12.33 6.55 -18.35
C ALA A 138 13.48 5.54 -18.24
N ASP A 139 13.39 4.41 -18.92
CA ASP A 139 14.39 3.34 -18.99
C ASP A 139 14.64 2.54 -17.70
N PHE A 140 13.74 2.58 -16.71
CA PHE A 140 13.81 1.67 -15.56
C PHE A 140 13.27 0.29 -15.91
N ASN A 141 13.86 -0.74 -15.32
CA ASN A 141 13.29 -2.09 -15.27
C ASN A 141 12.24 -2.15 -14.15
N ILE A 142 11.13 -2.82 -14.41
CA ILE A 142 9.98 -2.81 -13.53
C ILE A 142 9.60 -4.24 -13.13
N ILE A 143 9.22 -4.41 -11.88
CA ILE A 143 8.54 -5.59 -11.39
C ILE A 143 7.29 -5.20 -10.60
N LEU A 144 6.15 -5.74 -11.00
CA LEU A 144 4.86 -5.63 -10.35
C LEU A 144 4.49 -6.99 -9.79
N PHE A 145 3.94 -7.08 -8.59
CA PHE A 145 3.52 -8.36 -8.03
C PHE A 145 2.26 -8.20 -7.19
N ASP A 146 1.53 -9.29 -7.04
CA ASP A 146 0.43 -9.37 -6.08
C ASP A 146 0.99 -9.73 -4.70
N LEU A 147 0.64 -8.97 -3.68
CA LEU A 147 0.88 -9.34 -2.28
C LEU A 147 0.14 -10.65 -1.95
N ARG A 148 0.54 -11.37 -0.91
CA ARG A 148 -0.25 -12.51 -0.40
C ARG A 148 -1.72 -12.11 -0.22
N ASP A 149 -2.61 -13.05 -0.33
CA ASP A 149 -4.06 -12.85 -0.23
C ASP A 149 -4.67 -11.89 -1.26
N HIS A 150 -3.93 -11.55 -2.34
CA HIS A 150 -4.41 -10.71 -3.44
C HIS A 150 -4.13 -11.35 -4.81
N GLY A 151 -4.97 -11.01 -5.78
CA GLY A 151 -4.80 -11.34 -7.19
C GLY A 151 -4.50 -12.81 -7.45
N ASN A 152 -3.35 -13.09 -8.06
CA ASN A 152 -2.91 -14.44 -8.43
C ASN A 152 -1.87 -15.04 -7.46
N SER A 153 -1.52 -14.35 -6.39
CA SER A 153 -0.62 -14.85 -5.36
C SER A 153 -1.32 -15.85 -4.43
N THR A 154 -0.52 -16.55 -3.62
CA THR A 154 -1.06 -17.52 -2.66
C THR A 154 -2.04 -16.85 -1.69
N VAL A 155 -3.19 -17.46 -1.52
CA VAL A 155 -4.16 -17.13 -0.46
C VAL A 155 -3.73 -17.87 0.80
N GLU A 156 -3.32 -17.12 1.83
CA GLU A 156 -2.93 -17.66 3.14
C GLU A 156 -4.14 -17.81 4.06
N ASP A 157 -4.84 -16.72 4.32
CA ASP A 157 -6.04 -16.73 5.15
C ASP A 157 -7.15 -15.76 4.65
N GLY A 158 -6.88 -15.02 3.58
CA GLY A 158 -7.79 -14.03 2.99
C GLY A 158 -7.87 -12.73 3.78
N LEU A 159 -6.92 -12.46 4.69
CA LEU A 159 -6.91 -11.29 5.55
C LEU A 159 -5.61 -10.48 5.38
N VAL A 160 -5.75 -9.17 5.37
CA VAL A 160 -4.63 -8.23 5.32
C VAL A 160 -4.13 -7.93 6.72
N SER A 161 -2.82 -7.98 6.91
CA SER A 161 -2.18 -7.66 8.19
C SER A 161 -1.66 -6.22 8.28
N ALA A 162 -1.98 -5.39 7.27
CA ALA A 162 -1.52 -4.00 7.14
C ALA A 162 0.01 -3.86 7.21
N GLY A 163 0.71 -4.71 6.46
CA GLY A 163 2.16 -4.69 6.34
C GLY A 163 2.88 -5.60 7.34
N GLN A 164 2.20 -6.17 8.35
CA GLN A 164 2.87 -6.97 9.38
C GLN A 164 3.40 -8.32 8.87
N ARG A 165 2.81 -8.86 7.81
CA ARG A 165 3.25 -10.05 7.06
C ARG A 165 3.73 -9.67 5.67
N GLU A 166 3.02 -8.78 5.01
CA GLU A 166 3.21 -8.40 3.61
C GLU A 166 4.58 -7.76 3.34
N TYR A 167 5.25 -7.17 4.36
CA TYR A 167 6.63 -6.67 4.18
C TYR A 167 7.61 -7.76 3.74
N ARG A 168 7.36 -9.03 4.11
CA ARG A 168 8.19 -10.17 3.69
C ARG A 168 8.00 -10.49 2.21
N ASP A 169 6.81 -10.24 1.67
CA ASP A 169 6.54 -10.37 0.23
C ASP A 169 7.37 -9.36 -0.55
N VAL A 170 7.40 -8.11 -0.07
CA VAL A 170 8.23 -7.04 -0.66
C VAL A 170 9.71 -7.42 -0.62
N LEU A 171 10.21 -7.90 0.52
CA LEU A 171 11.62 -8.30 0.66
C LEU A 171 11.94 -9.57 -0.12
N ALA A 172 10.97 -10.47 -0.32
CA ALA A 172 11.16 -11.65 -1.17
C ALA A 172 11.39 -11.23 -2.64
N VAL A 173 10.60 -10.28 -3.16
CA VAL A 173 10.80 -9.74 -4.51
C VAL A 173 12.13 -9.01 -4.64
N TRP A 174 12.51 -8.21 -3.63
CA TRP A 174 13.78 -7.51 -3.58
C TRP A 174 14.98 -8.47 -3.57
N SER A 175 14.92 -9.55 -2.76
CA SER A 175 15.95 -10.58 -2.73
C SER A 175 16.01 -11.37 -4.05
N TRP A 176 14.84 -11.70 -4.61
CA TRP A 176 14.76 -12.41 -5.90
C TRP A 176 15.44 -11.66 -7.04
N LEU A 177 15.32 -10.33 -7.12
CA LEU A 177 16.02 -9.53 -8.11
C LEU A 177 17.55 -9.63 -7.96
N GLN A 178 18.05 -9.75 -6.74
CA GLN A 178 19.49 -9.92 -6.50
C GLN A 178 19.97 -11.33 -6.84
N GLU A 179 19.21 -12.34 -6.45
CA GLU A 179 19.60 -13.75 -6.62
C GLU A 179 19.42 -14.25 -8.06
N GLU A 180 18.28 -13.94 -8.70
CA GLU A 180 17.92 -14.47 -10.01
C GLU A 180 18.33 -13.54 -11.16
N LYS A 181 18.29 -12.23 -10.94
CA LYS A 181 18.67 -11.24 -11.97
C LYS A 181 20.07 -10.66 -11.75
N GLY A 182 20.71 -10.94 -10.60
CA GLY A 182 22.05 -10.43 -10.28
C GLY A 182 22.09 -8.91 -10.08
N VAL A 183 20.96 -8.28 -9.74
CA VAL A 183 20.86 -6.83 -9.56
C VAL A 183 21.46 -6.44 -8.20
N PRO A 184 22.44 -5.54 -8.14
CA PRO A 184 22.98 -5.11 -6.84
C PRO A 184 21.93 -4.28 -6.06
N ALA A 185 21.90 -4.44 -4.73
CA ALA A 185 20.94 -3.76 -3.85
C ALA A 185 20.81 -2.24 -4.11
N PRO A 186 21.90 -1.46 -4.32
CA PRO A 186 21.80 -0.02 -4.59
C PRO A 186 21.16 0.34 -5.95
N SER A 187 20.87 -0.66 -6.78
CA SER A 187 20.19 -0.48 -8.07
C SER A 187 18.71 -0.91 -8.03
N ILE A 188 18.18 -1.16 -6.84
CA ILE A 188 16.77 -1.57 -6.63
C ILE A 188 16.07 -0.55 -5.75
N GLY A 189 15.07 0.13 -6.33
CA GLY A 189 14.14 0.98 -5.59
C GLY A 189 12.80 0.30 -5.35
N ILE A 190 12.03 0.80 -4.39
CA ILE A 190 10.70 0.29 -4.10
C ILE A 190 9.71 1.45 -4.07
N MET A 191 8.63 1.32 -4.81
CA MET A 191 7.49 2.23 -4.74
C MET A 191 6.30 1.51 -4.12
N GLY A 192 5.73 2.10 -3.08
CA GLY A 192 4.51 1.60 -2.44
C GLY A 192 3.36 2.58 -2.54
N ILE A 193 2.14 2.06 -2.66
CA ILE A 193 0.92 2.84 -2.83
C ILE A 193 -0.07 2.47 -1.73
N SER A 194 -0.57 3.42 -0.95
CA SER A 194 -1.57 3.21 0.11
C SER A 194 -1.11 2.14 1.12
N LEU A 195 -1.80 1.00 1.23
CA LEU A 195 -1.33 -0.16 2.02
C LEU A 195 0.10 -0.55 1.62
N GLY A 196 0.39 -0.59 0.31
CA GLY A 196 1.72 -0.88 -0.20
C GLY A 196 2.77 0.13 0.25
N ALA A 197 2.40 1.42 0.43
CA ALA A 197 3.32 2.43 0.94
C ALA A 197 3.67 2.20 2.42
N GLY A 198 2.68 1.90 3.26
CA GLY A 198 2.92 1.52 4.65
C GLY A 198 3.75 0.23 4.77
N THR A 199 3.43 -0.77 3.92
CA THR A 199 4.18 -2.04 3.83
C THR A 199 5.63 -1.81 3.40
N THR A 200 5.84 -0.95 2.39
CA THR A 200 7.18 -0.56 1.91
C THR A 200 7.97 0.17 2.99
N ALA A 201 7.34 1.06 3.76
CA ALA A 201 8.00 1.75 4.87
C ALA A 201 8.45 0.76 5.97
N ILE A 202 7.63 -0.26 6.26
CA ILE A 202 8.01 -1.35 7.18
C ILE A 202 9.16 -2.18 6.58
N ALA A 203 9.09 -2.58 5.31
CA ALA A 203 10.16 -3.32 4.64
C ALA A 203 11.49 -2.55 4.67
N PHE A 204 11.44 -1.23 4.41
CA PHE A 204 12.58 -0.33 4.48
C PHE A 204 13.19 -0.23 5.89
N ASP A 205 12.37 -0.31 6.95
CA ASP A 205 12.89 -0.40 8.31
C ASP A 205 13.53 -1.75 8.61
N GLN A 206 12.96 -2.84 8.11
CA GLN A 206 13.43 -4.19 8.41
C GLN A 206 14.66 -4.60 7.62
N GLU A 207 14.88 -4.03 6.41
CA GLU A 207 16.04 -4.29 5.57
C GLU A 207 16.84 -3.00 5.34
N ARG A 208 18.09 -2.96 5.82
CA ARG A 208 18.94 -1.76 5.77
C ARG A 208 19.61 -1.52 4.42
N ASP A 209 19.67 -2.55 3.59
CA ASP A 209 20.26 -2.49 2.26
C ASP A 209 19.26 -2.06 1.18
N VAL A 210 17.99 -1.82 1.54
CA VAL A 210 17.03 -1.10 0.69
C VAL A 210 17.38 0.39 0.70
N GLU A 211 17.86 0.93 -0.42
CA GLU A 211 18.45 2.27 -0.49
C GLU A 211 17.44 3.39 -0.77
N ALA A 212 16.35 3.11 -1.49
CA ALA A 212 15.43 4.14 -1.93
C ALA A 212 13.97 3.65 -1.93
N VAL A 213 13.08 4.45 -1.34
CA VAL A 213 11.64 4.19 -1.34
C VAL A 213 10.82 5.41 -1.72
N PHE A 214 9.81 5.20 -2.57
CA PHE A 214 8.79 6.19 -2.93
C PHE A 214 7.45 5.76 -2.31
N LEU A 215 6.89 6.59 -1.45
CA LEU A 215 5.68 6.31 -0.68
C LEU A 215 4.53 7.22 -1.15
N ASP A 216 3.55 6.64 -1.83
CA ASP A 216 2.34 7.35 -2.24
C ASP A 216 1.20 7.06 -1.29
N SER A 217 0.66 8.12 -0.67
CA SER A 217 -0.46 8.05 0.28
C SER A 217 -0.22 7.06 1.43
N PRO A 218 0.95 7.14 2.13
CA PRO A 218 1.31 6.22 3.20
C PRO A 218 0.54 6.49 4.48
N PHE A 219 0.37 5.45 5.31
CA PHE A 219 0.00 5.64 6.72
C PHE A 219 1.24 5.52 7.62
N SER A 220 1.30 6.32 8.68
CA SER A 220 2.47 6.42 9.57
C SER A 220 2.37 5.57 10.82
N SER A 221 1.14 5.31 11.32
CA SER A 221 0.92 4.67 12.61
C SER A 221 -0.17 3.62 12.53
N MET A 222 0.14 2.42 12.99
CA MET A 222 -0.82 1.32 13.09
C MET A 222 -1.97 1.64 14.03
N ASP A 223 -1.69 2.28 15.16
CA ASP A 223 -2.71 2.65 16.14
C ASP A 223 -3.73 3.63 15.54
N ARG A 224 -3.26 4.63 14.79
CA ARG A 224 -4.11 5.64 14.16
C ARG A 224 -4.87 5.05 12.97
N ILE A 225 -4.19 4.38 12.06
CA ILE A 225 -4.85 3.86 10.85
C ILE A 225 -5.95 2.85 11.19
N ILE A 226 -5.74 1.97 12.16
CA ILE A 226 -6.80 1.03 12.59
C ILE A 226 -8.01 1.80 13.14
N SER A 227 -7.78 2.87 13.91
CA SER A 227 -8.88 3.71 14.43
C SER A 227 -9.63 4.41 13.30
N GLU A 228 -8.92 4.95 12.31
CA GLU A 228 -9.49 5.67 11.17
C GLU A 228 -10.20 4.72 10.20
N GLU A 229 -9.68 3.51 10.00
CA GLU A 229 -10.35 2.45 9.25
C GLU A 229 -11.69 2.06 9.90
N LEU A 230 -11.73 1.96 11.23
CA LEU A 230 -12.98 1.69 11.95
C LEU A 230 -13.98 2.83 11.76
N GLU A 231 -13.53 4.06 11.85
CA GLU A 231 -14.36 5.25 11.65
C GLU A 231 -14.91 5.28 10.22
N PHE A 232 -14.06 5.03 9.22
CA PHE A 232 -14.41 4.95 7.81
C PHE A 232 -15.44 3.84 7.53
N ALA A 233 -15.28 2.68 8.16
CA ALA A 233 -16.21 1.57 8.05
C ALA A 233 -17.49 1.74 8.89
N GLY A 234 -17.66 2.87 9.59
CA GLY A 234 -18.82 3.16 10.44
C GLY A 234 -18.84 2.39 11.78
N PHE A 235 -17.70 1.86 12.19
CA PHE A 235 -17.56 1.21 13.50
C PHE A 235 -17.11 2.18 14.59
N PRO A 236 -17.57 1.99 15.83
CA PRO A 236 -17.05 2.76 16.96
C PRO A 236 -15.57 2.47 17.21
N THR A 237 -14.75 3.52 17.33
CA THR A 237 -13.29 3.41 17.52
C THR A 237 -12.88 2.70 18.83
N PHE A 238 -13.75 2.65 19.85
CA PHE A 238 -13.48 1.87 21.08
C PHE A 238 -13.40 0.36 20.84
N LEU A 239 -13.81 -0.14 19.66
CA LEU A 239 -13.65 -1.55 19.25
C LEU A 239 -12.25 -1.88 18.73
N LYS A 240 -11.36 -0.89 18.56
CA LYS A 240 -10.00 -1.07 18.06
C LYS A 240 -9.25 -2.18 18.80
N ASP A 241 -9.16 -2.06 20.12
CA ASP A 241 -8.42 -3.04 20.92
C ASP A 241 -9.03 -4.46 20.84
N ALA A 242 -10.36 -4.53 20.68
CA ALA A 242 -11.05 -5.80 20.46
C ALA A 242 -10.70 -6.40 19.09
N ALA A 243 -10.64 -5.57 18.05
CA ALA A 243 -10.26 -6.00 16.70
C ALA A 243 -8.79 -6.46 16.65
N VAL A 244 -7.86 -5.69 17.22
CA VAL A 244 -6.44 -6.06 17.34
C VAL A 244 -6.25 -7.36 18.11
N PHE A 245 -6.99 -7.53 19.22
CA PHE A 245 -6.96 -8.78 19.99
C PHE A 245 -7.52 -9.97 19.21
N ALA A 246 -8.60 -9.76 18.46
CA ALA A 246 -9.19 -10.79 17.62
C ALA A 246 -8.24 -11.19 16.47
N GLY A 247 -7.60 -10.24 15.81
CA GLY A 247 -6.59 -10.47 14.78
C GLY A 247 -5.46 -11.36 15.30
N LYS A 248 -4.94 -11.05 16.49
CA LYS A 248 -3.90 -11.87 17.11
C LYS A 248 -4.31 -13.31 17.37
N ILE A 249 -5.60 -13.57 17.68
CA ILE A 249 -6.10 -14.93 17.91
C ILE A 249 -6.39 -15.65 16.60
N GLN A 250 -6.94 -14.96 15.58
CA GLN A 250 -7.38 -15.58 14.33
C GLN A 250 -6.23 -15.86 13.37
N SER A 251 -5.40 -14.84 13.10
CA SER A 251 -4.30 -14.91 12.13
C SER A 251 -2.94 -15.10 12.80
N GLY A 252 -2.87 -14.98 14.13
CA GLY A 252 -1.59 -14.95 14.84
C GLY A 252 -0.87 -13.61 14.75
N ASP A 253 -1.43 -12.63 14.04
CA ASP A 253 -0.79 -11.37 13.77
C ASP A 253 -0.83 -10.40 14.95
N ASN A 254 0.32 -9.80 15.22
CA ASN A 254 0.36 -8.63 16.06
C ASN A 254 0.31 -7.39 15.17
N LEU A 255 -0.90 -6.89 14.91
CA LEU A 255 -1.15 -5.78 13.97
C LEU A 255 -0.44 -4.46 14.33
N VAL A 256 0.16 -4.37 15.50
CA VAL A 256 0.89 -3.19 16.00
C VAL A 256 2.35 -3.50 16.32
N LYS A 257 2.94 -4.51 15.67
CA LYS A 257 4.32 -4.93 15.92
C LYS A 257 5.33 -4.01 15.24
N PHE A 258 5.06 -3.65 13.99
CA PHE A 258 5.90 -2.79 13.17
C PHE A 258 5.12 -1.53 12.83
N GLU A 259 5.76 -0.39 13.02
CA GLU A 259 5.19 0.93 12.68
C GLU A 259 5.84 1.43 11.38
N PRO A 260 5.07 1.87 10.37
CA PRO A 260 5.66 2.44 9.16
C PRO A 260 6.56 3.66 9.42
N LEU A 261 6.24 4.46 10.43
CA LEU A 261 7.05 5.61 10.85
C LEU A 261 8.50 5.23 11.19
N SER A 262 8.73 4.00 11.66
CA SER A 262 10.08 3.52 11.97
C SER A 262 11.01 3.50 10.76
N GLY A 263 10.48 3.37 9.53
CA GLY A 263 11.25 3.54 8.30
C GLY A 263 11.88 4.94 8.19
N ALA A 264 11.11 5.97 8.53
CA ALA A 264 11.57 7.35 8.55
C ALA A 264 12.51 7.64 9.73
N GLU A 265 12.20 7.13 10.93
CA GLU A 265 13.08 7.26 12.11
C GLU A 265 14.47 6.65 11.87
N ASN A 266 14.51 5.58 11.10
CA ASN A 266 15.71 4.80 10.83
C ASN A 266 16.25 4.99 9.40
N ILE A 267 15.92 6.10 8.72
CA ILE A 267 16.30 6.35 7.33
C ILE A 267 17.83 6.34 7.10
N GLY A 268 18.60 6.94 8.00
CA GLY A 268 20.07 6.96 7.88
C GLY A 268 20.54 7.72 6.64
N ASN A 269 21.42 7.10 5.84
CA ASN A 269 21.93 7.66 4.58
C ASN A 269 21.17 7.21 3.34
N ARG A 270 19.96 6.66 3.51
CA ARG A 270 19.08 6.19 2.45
C ARG A 270 18.11 7.28 2.02
N SER A 271 17.36 7.06 0.95
CA SER A 271 16.50 8.08 0.35
C SER A 271 15.02 7.71 0.43
N MET A 272 14.19 8.73 0.68
CA MET A 272 12.74 8.54 0.77
C MET A 272 12.00 9.70 0.09
N PHE A 273 11.04 9.36 -0.76
CA PHE A 273 10.07 10.30 -1.30
C PHE A 273 8.70 10.05 -0.70
N ILE A 274 8.00 11.09 -0.31
CA ILE A 274 6.65 11.00 0.23
C ILE A 274 5.73 11.91 -0.58
N THR A 275 4.64 11.34 -1.09
CA THR A 275 3.60 12.12 -1.77
C THR A 275 2.22 11.74 -1.26
N GLN A 276 1.32 12.71 -1.23
CA GLN A 276 -0.08 12.48 -0.89
C GLN A 276 -0.91 13.68 -1.32
N SER A 277 -2.17 13.46 -1.70
CA SER A 277 -3.12 14.55 -1.88
C SER A 277 -3.49 15.19 -0.54
N ASN A 278 -3.49 16.54 -0.48
CA ASN A 278 -3.99 17.26 0.69
C ASN A 278 -5.47 17.00 0.96
N ASP A 279 -6.20 16.56 -0.07
CA ASP A 279 -7.62 16.26 -0.01
C ASP A 279 -7.89 14.78 0.23
N ASP A 280 -6.86 13.97 0.51
CA ASP A 280 -7.00 12.54 0.72
C ASP A 280 -7.93 12.24 1.90
N TYR A 281 -9.10 11.73 1.56
CA TYR A 281 -10.12 11.39 2.53
C TYR A 281 -9.90 10.00 3.14
N ARG A 282 -9.28 9.10 2.37
CA ARG A 282 -9.09 7.69 2.76
C ARG A 282 -7.98 7.52 3.79
N ILE A 283 -6.81 8.11 3.49
CA ILE A 283 -5.66 8.19 4.39
C ILE A 283 -5.44 9.66 4.70
N LYS A 284 -5.66 10.07 5.94
CA LYS A 284 -5.58 11.49 6.32
C LYS A 284 -4.16 12.04 6.14
N ILE A 285 -4.06 13.26 5.62
CA ILE A 285 -2.78 13.91 5.26
C ILE A 285 -1.75 13.94 6.41
N HIS A 286 -2.18 13.94 7.67
CA HIS A 286 -1.25 13.93 8.79
C HIS A 286 -0.32 12.71 8.83
N HIS A 287 -0.68 11.60 8.16
CA HIS A 287 0.17 10.44 8.05
C HIS A 287 1.39 10.72 7.16
N GLY A 288 1.17 11.21 5.94
CA GLY A 288 2.25 11.60 5.03
C GLY A 288 3.14 12.69 5.63
N LEU A 289 2.53 13.72 6.24
CA LEU A 289 3.28 14.79 6.91
C LEU A 289 4.15 14.25 8.05
N SER A 290 3.64 13.34 8.88
CA SER A 290 4.43 12.75 9.97
C SER A 290 5.63 11.95 9.46
N ILE A 291 5.48 11.18 8.37
CA ILE A 291 6.59 10.43 7.77
C ILE A 291 7.63 11.42 7.21
N CYS A 292 7.17 12.44 6.47
CA CYS A 292 8.02 13.46 5.88
C CYS A 292 8.87 14.19 6.94
N GLU A 293 8.22 14.78 7.94
CA GLU A 293 8.90 15.50 9.04
C GLU A 293 9.91 14.60 9.76
N THR A 294 9.51 13.36 10.06
CA THR A 294 10.40 12.40 10.73
C THR A 294 11.59 12.02 9.86
N ALA A 295 11.38 11.81 8.54
CA ALA A 295 12.46 11.46 7.62
C ALA A 295 13.46 12.63 7.45
N GLU A 296 12.95 13.87 7.30
CA GLU A 296 13.79 15.08 7.20
C GLU A 296 14.67 15.29 8.46
N GLU A 297 14.13 14.98 9.65
CA GLU A 297 14.87 15.09 10.90
C GLU A 297 15.96 14.01 11.08
N ASN A 298 15.81 12.85 10.45
CA ASN A 298 16.67 11.69 10.67
C ASN A 298 17.58 11.33 9.48
N VAL A 299 17.40 11.94 8.31
CA VAL A 299 18.26 11.72 7.15
C VAL A 299 19.68 12.20 7.42
N LYS A 300 20.67 11.39 7.02
CA LYS A 300 22.11 11.67 7.18
C LYS A 300 22.75 11.97 5.84
N GLU A 301 24.00 12.44 5.90
CA GLU A 301 24.82 12.69 4.71
C GLU A 301 24.86 11.45 3.80
N GLY A 302 24.56 11.65 2.53
CA GLY A 302 24.48 10.62 1.50
C GLY A 302 23.06 10.21 1.14
N GLY A 303 22.09 10.39 2.03
CA GLY A 303 20.66 10.20 1.74
C GLY A 303 19.95 11.52 1.48
N PHE A 304 18.74 11.45 0.95
CA PHE A 304 17.89 12.63 0.84
C PHE A 304 16.42 12.30 1.03
N VAL A 305 15.66 13.32 1.41
CA VAL A 305 14.19 13.25 1.58
C VAL A 305 13.57 14.30 0.69
N GLU A 306 12.55 13.92 -0.01
CA GLU A 306 11.72 14.83 -0.78
C GLU A 306 10.24 14.57 -0.45
N CYS A 307 9.47 15.64 -0.29
CA CYS A 307 8.06 15.56 0.04
C CYS A 307 7.26 16.45 -0.91
N TRP A 308 6.20 15.89 -1.47
CA TRP A 308 5.31 16.64 -2.33
C TRP A 308 3.85 16.39 -1.95
N PHE A 309 3.20 17.43 -1.47
CA PHE A 309 1.79 17.42 -1.08
C PHE A 309 1.04 18.48 -1.88
N ASP A 310 0.02 18.08 -2.60
CA ASP A 310 -0.74 19.01 -3.43
C ASP A 310 -2.24 18.65 -3.41
N HIS A 311 -3.05 19.52 -3.96
CA HIS A 311 -4.49 19.28 -4.06
C HIS A 311 -4.79 18.47 -5.32
N SER A 312 -5.64 17.46 -5.18
CA SER A 312 -6.24 16.81 -6.33
C SER A 312 -7.10 17.84 -7.08
N SER A 313 -6.92 17.95 -8.40
CA SER A 313 -7.72 18.86 -9.23
C SER A 313 -9.18 18.39 -9.42
N ILE A 314 -9.55 17.27 -8.84
CA ILE A 314 -10.93 16.77 -8.79
C ILE A 314 -11.63 17.52 -7.66
N SER A 315 -12.29 18.63 -8.00
CA SER A 315 -13.09 19.38 -7.04
C SER A 315 -14.43 18.67 -6.81
N HIS A 316 -14.76 18.44 -5.54
CA HIS A 316 -16.13 18.12 -5.14
C HIS A 316 -17.00 19.37 -5.32
N GLN A 317 -18.25 19.20 -5.80
CA GLN A 317 -19.23 20.28 -5.73
C GLN A 317 -19.69 20.45 -4.27
N ASP A 318 -20.03 21.69 -3.90
CA ASP A 318 -20.51 22.00 -2.55
C ASP A 318 -21.67 21.08 -2.15
N GLY A 319 -21.45 20.24 -1.15
CA GLY A 319 -22.49 19.39 -0.55
C GLY A 319 -22.26 17.87 -0.67
N ASP A 320 -21.29 17.41 -1.45
CA ASP A 320 -20.93 16.01 -1.50
C ASP A 320 -19.93 15.66 -0.39
N GLU A 321 -20.08 14.47 0.19
CA GLU A 321 -19.04 13.91 1.07
C GLU A 321 -17.72 13.94 0.30
N PRO A 322 -16.60 14.41 0.89
CA PRO A 322 -15.30 14.36 0.25
C PRO A 322 -15.00 12.90 -0.06
N GLY A 323 -15.14 12.53 -1.32
CA GLY A 323 -15.14 11.13 -1.72
C GLY A 323 -13.76 10.53 -1.73
N VAL A 324 -13.74 9.22 -1.91
CA VAL A 324 -12.57 8.38 -2.14
C VAL A 324 -11.69 8.88 -3.31
N LEU A 325 -12.24 9.75 -4.13
CA LEU A 325 -11.68 10.35 -5.35
C LEU A 325 -10.37 11.11 -5.19
N SER A 326 -9.99 11.48 -3.97
CA SER A 326 -8.73 12.18 -3.72
C SER A 326 -7.59 11.26 -3.27
N HIS A 327 -7.89 9.98 -3.02
CA HIS A 327 -6.88 9.00 -2.63
C HIS A 327 -6.11 8.47 -3.84
N VAL A 328 -4.78 8.57 -3.83
CA VAL A 328 -3.88 8.06 -4.89
C VAL A 328 -4.18 8.66 -6.29
N THR A 329 -4.64 9.91 -6.36
CA THR A 329 -5.09 10.51 -7.63
C THR A 329 -4.12 11.50 -8.26
N LEU A 330 -3.06 11.91 -7.55
CA LEU A 330 -2.10 12.89 -8.07
C LEU A 330 -1.44 12.41 -9.37
N MET A 331 -1.18 11.11 -9.52
CA MET A 331 -0.62 10.54 -10.76
C MET A 331 -1.52 10.75 -11.99
N MET A 332 -2.83 10.90 -11.80
CA MET A 332 -3.80 11.12 -12.87
C MET A 332 -4.20 12.59 -13.02
N THR A 333 -4.21 13.35 -11.94
CA THR A 333 -4.69 14.75 -11.93
C THR A 333 -3.57 15.75 -12.15
N GLN A 334 -2.33 15.35 -11.84
CA GLN A 334 -1.10 16.13 -12.03
C GLN A 334 0.00 15.28 -12.68
N THR A 335 -0.37 14.55 -13.72
CA THR A 335 0.41 13.48 -14.35
C THR A 335 1.86 13.84 -14.66
N GLU A 336 2.12 14.97 -15.31
CA GLU A 336 3.47 15.38 -15.68
C GLU A 336 4.32 15.77 -14.46
N THR A 337 3.74 16.44 -13.46
CA THR A 337 4.42 16.79 -12.22
C THR A 337 4.77 15.54 -11.42
N TYR A 338 3.80 14.64 -11.28
CA TYR A 338 3.98 13.35 -10.61
C TYR A 338 5.08 12.52 -11.27
N ARG A 339 5.02 12.38 -12.61
CA ARG A 339 6.05 11.71 -13.39
C ARG A 339 7.43 12.33 -13.19
N GLY A 340 7.51 13.66 -13.19
CA GLY A 340 8.75 14.39 -12.95
C GLY A 340 9.37 14.05 -11.60
N HIS A 341 8.59 14.09 -10.52
CA HIS A 341 9.05 13.72 -9.18
C HIS A 341 9.47 12.24 -9.09
N LEU A 342 8.62 11.35 -9.59
CA LEU A 342 8.85 9.90 -9.53
C LEU A 342 10.15 9.49 -10.25
N VAL A 343 10.34 9.95 -11.48
CA VAL A 343 11.52 9.63 -12.31
C VAL A 343 12.77 10.26 -11.70
N SER A 344 12.75 11.56 -11.38
CA SER A 344 13.90 12.27 -10.83
C SER A 344 14.34 11.68 -9.49
N PHE A 345 13.40 11.25 -8.65
CA PHE A 345 13.73 10.60 -7.38
C PHE A 345 14.57 9.35 -7.59
N PHE A 346 14.12 8.41 -8.43
CA PHE A 346 14.85 7.16 -8.64
C PHE A 346 16.13 7.36 -9.46
N GLU A 347 16.18 8.31 -10.41
CA GLU A 347 17.44 8.70 -11.10
C GLU A 347 18.50 9.19 -10.14
N ASN A 348 18.12 9.93 -9.10
CA ASN A 348 19.04 10.49 -8.12
C ASN A 348 19.42 9.52 -6.99
N SER A 349 18.56 8.52 -6.72
CA SER A 349 18.72 7.61 -5.57
C SER A 349 19.38 6.29 -5.95
N LEU A 350 19.23 5.82 -7.18
CA LEU A 350 19.66 4.49 -7.58
C LEU A 350 20.97 4.55 -8.39
N THR A 351 21.84 3.57 -8.16
CA THR A 351 23.03 3.39 -8.97
C THR A 351 22.75 2.55 -10.21
N GLN A 352 23.42 2.87 -11.31
CA GLN A 352 23.37 2.01 -12.51
C GLN A 352 24.08 0.67 -12.21
N PRO A 353 23.45 -0.50 -12.49
CA PRO A 353 24.14 -1.77 -12.40
C PRO A 353 25.37 -1.76 -13.31
N ALA A 354 26.47 -2.35 -12.86
CA ALA A 354 27.66 -2.48 -13.71
C ALA A 354 27.31 -3.31 -14.96
N ALA A 355 27.66 -2.81 -16.15
CA ALA A 355 27.44 -3.56 -17.38
C ALA A 355 28.05 -4.96 -17.26
N VAL A 356 27.25 -5.98 -17.44
CA VAL A 356 27.75 -7.38 -17.56
C VAL A 356 28.55 -7.46 -18.85
N VAL A 357 29.87 -7.55 -18.72
CA VAL A 357 30.83 -7.64 -19.82
C VAL A 357 30.84 -9.06 -20.39
#